data_7136c656070e3e1dc28fa971a610a66b
#
_entry.id   7136c656070e3e1dc28fa971a610a66b
#
_cell.length_a   1.000
_cell.length_b   1.000
_cell.length_c   1.000
_cell.angle_alpha   90.00
_cell.angle_beta   90.00
_cell.angle_gamma   90.00
#
_symmetry.space_group_name_H-M   'P 1'
#
loop_
_entity.id
_entity.type
_entity.pdbx_description
1 polymer ?
#
loop_
_entity_poly.entity_id
_entity_poly.type
_entity_poly.pdbx_seq_one_letter_code
_entity_poly.pdbx_strand_id
1 'polypeptide(L)'
;MITDTQFRIELNETLIKRKMLKKARSAYIDEALLNIKDRDAYLDCEQKDTADYIRAKEVENHINSEHYEQVELVNWFRHTYPDVLIYAVPNGGNRSISEANALSLEGVVAGIPDLHVPEWDLFIEMKRTKGGVVSYEQDEIMNYLTMCGKKCLVGIGFEDAKEKIEQFIFYINQ
;
A
#
# COMPACT_ATOMS: atom_id res chain seq x y z
N MET A 1 21.31 -7.08 3.87
CA MET A 1 20.20 -7.80 4.55
C MET A 1 19.88 -7.06 5.83
N ILE A 2 18.68 -6.52 5.95
CA ILE A 2 18.22 -5.90 7.20
C ILE A 2 17.93 -7.06 8.17
N THR A 3 18.45 -6.99 9.38
CA THR A 3 18.18 -8.02 10.38
C THR A 3 16.73 -7.91 10.88
N ASP A 4 16.14 -9.01 11.36
CA ASP A 4 14.79 -9.07 11.95
C ASP A 4 14.56 -7.98 13.00
N THR A 5 15.57 -7.77 13.84
CA THR A 5 15.54 -6.72 14.87
C THR A 5 15.48 -5.32 14.25
N GLN A 6 16.19 -5.07 13.16
CA GLN A 6 16.21 -3.79 12.45
C GLN A 6 14.88 -3.50 11.76
N PHE A 7 14.29 -4.52 11.11
CA PHE A 7 12.96 -4.42 10.51
C PHE A 7 11.87 -4.13 11.54
N ARG A 8 11.90 -4.82 12.70
CA ARG A 8 10.94 -4.55 13.80
C ARG A 8 11.10 -3.16 14.39
N ILE A 9 12.32 -2.64 14.46
CA ILE A 9 12.59 -1.28 14.92
C ILE A 9 12.02 -0.28 13.92
N GLU A 10 12.28 -0.43 12.62
CA GLU A 10 11.78 0.45 11.58
C GLU A 10 10.25 0.41 11.47
N LEU A 11 9.64 -0.79 11.58
CA LEU A 11 8.18 -0.95 11.60
C LEU A 11 7.55 -0.27 12.83
N ASN A 12 8.13 -0.48 14.01
CA ASN A 12 7.68 0.18 15.23
C ASN A 12 7.89 1.70 15.18
N GLU A 13 9.00 2.17 14.64
CA GLU A 13 9.23 3.60 14.43
C GLU A 13 8.20 4.19 13.46
N THR A 14 7.83 3.46 12.41
CA THR A 14 6.80 3.89 11.45
C THR A 14 5.42 3.93 12.09
N LEU A 15 5.06 2.93 12.89
CA LEU A 15 3.79 2.90 13.64
C LEU A 15 3.75 3.97 14.74
N ILE A 16 4.87 4.21 15.41
CA ILE A 16 5.00 5.29 16.40
C ILE A 16 4.91 6.63 15.69
N LYS A 17 5.56 6.82 14.55
CA LYS A 17 5.44 8.03 13.72
C LYS A 17 4.00 8.25 13.26
N ARG A 18 3.29 7.20 12.80
CA ARG A 18 1.84 7.27 12.47
C ARG A 18 0.99 7.74 13.66
N LYS A 19 1.22 7.17 14.85
CA LYS A 19 0.50 7.56 16.08
C LYS A 19 0.89 8.95 16.56
N MET A 20 2.18 9.29 16.48
CA MET A 20 2.69 10.60 16.86
C MET A 20 2.24 11.69 15.89
N LEU A 21 2.19 11.43 14.57
CA LEU A 21 1.66 12.37 13.57
C LEU A 21 0.16 12.63 13.79
N LYS A 22 -0.65 11.59 14.09
CA LYS A 22 -2.07 11.80 14.46
C LYS A 22 -2.21 12.59 15.74
N LYS A 23 -1.40 12.30 16.77
CA LYS A 23 -1.42 12.98 18.06
C LYS A 23 -0.82 14.38 17.96
N ALA A 24 0.26 14.55 17.21
CA ALA A 24 0.88 15.85 16.97
C ALA A 24 -0.02 16.75 16.12
N ARG A 25 -0.75 16.22 15.13
CA ARG A 25 -1.75 16.98 14.38
C ARG A 25 -2.90 17.45 15.27
N SER A 26 -3.42 16.60 16.15
CA SER A 26 -4.45 17.00 17.11
C SER A 26 -3.91 18.01 18.12
N ALA A 27 -2.75 17.74 18.72
CA ALA A 27 -2.11 18.64 19.68
C ALA A 27 -1.65 19.95 19.04
N TYR A 28 -1.15 19.93 17.80
CA TYR A 28 -0.77 21.14 17.08
C TYR A 28 -1.98 22.00 16.72
N ILE A 29 -3.09 21.37 16.30
CA ILE A 29 -4.37 22.07 16.06
C ILE A 29 -4.90 22.66 17.38
N ASP A 30 -4.87 21.87 18.46
CA ASP A 30 -5.35 22.31 19.76
C ASP A 30 -4.44 23.41 20.34
N GLU A 31 -3.12 23.29 20.20
CA GLU A 31 -2.15 24.29 20.64
C GLU A 31 -2.19 25.54 19.75
N ALA A 32 -2.36 25.40 18.45
CA ALA A 32 -2.56 26.51 17.53
C ALA A 32 -3.87 27.24 17.84
N LEU A 33 -4.97 26.51 18.12
CA LEU A 33 -6.26 27.10 18.53
C LEU A 33 -6.18 27.83 19.88
N LEU A 34 -5.34 27.32 20.82
CA LEU A 34 -5.13 27.95 22.13
C LEU A 34 -4.25 29.21 22.06
N ASN A 35 -3.28 29.24 21.13
CA ASN A 35 -2.35 30.35 20.98
C ASN A 35 -2.79 31.42 19.99
N ILE A 36 -3.83 31.17 19.19
CA ILE A 36 -4.34 32.12 18.22
C ILE A 36 -5.43 32.94 18.86
N LYS A 37 -5.09 34.19 19.22
CA LYS A 37 -6.04 35.20 19.73
C LYS A 37 -6.93 35.80 18.64
N ASP A 38 -6.66 35.49 17.39
CA ASP A 38 -7.32 36.08 16.24
C ASP A 38 -7.59 34.97 15.19
N ARG A 39 -8.86 34.83 14.81
CA ARG A 39 -9.31 33.84 13.81
C ARG A 39 -8.68 34.10 12.44
N ASP A 40 -8.41 35.36 12.12
CA ASP A 40 -7.79 35.71 10.82
C ASP A 40 -6.32 35.30 10.79
N ALA A 41 -5.61 35.33 11.91
CA ALA A 41 -4.26 34.80 12.04
C ALA A 41 -4.23 33.26 11.92
N TYR A 42 -5.28 32.58 12.38
CA TYR A 42 -5.43 31.13 12.20
C TYR A 42 -5.66 30.77 10.74
N LEU A 43 -6.57 31.49 10.05
CA LEU A 43 -6.82 31.28 8.61
C LEU A 43 -5.59 31.62 7.75
N ASP A 44 -4.82 32.65 8.14
CA ASP A 44 -3.57 32.99 7.50
C ASP A 44 -2.47 31.92 7.76
N CYS A 45 -2.50 31.26 8.91
CA CYS A 45 -1.64 30.12 9.26
C CYS A 45 -2.04 28.84 8.52
N GLU A 46 -3.34 28.58 8.30
CA GLU A 46 -3.81 27.48 7.45
C GLU A 46 -3.49 27.72 5.96
N GLN A 47 -3.53 28.96 5.50
CA GLN A 47 -3.20 29.33 4.12
C GLN A 47 -1.70 29.46 3.86
N LYS A 48 -0.91 29.83 4.85
CA LYS A 48 0.54 29.68 4.81
C LYS A 48 0.85 28.22 5.10
N ASP A 49 0.73 27.42 4.06
CA ASP A 49 1.28 26.08 4.00
C ASP A 49 2.70 26.09 4.58
N THR A 50 2.80 25.88 5.89
CA THR A 50 4.12 25.70 6.46
C THR A 50 4.68 24.44 5.84
N ALA A 51 5.95 24.43 5.49
CA ALA A 51 6.64 23.29 4.88
C ALA A 51 6.38 21.99 5.66
N ASP A 52 6.11 22.10 6.96
CA ASP A 52 5.79 20.98 7.86
C ASP A 52 4.38 20.42 7.64
N TYR A 53 3.37 21.25 7.33
CA TYR A 53 2.03 20.77 6.98
C TYR A 53 2.02 20.06 5.63
N ILE A 54 2.70 20.63 4.63
CA ILE A 54 2.85 19.99 3.30
C ILE A 54 3.55 18.66 3.46
N ARG A 55 4.68 18.60 4.20
CA ARG A 55 5.40 17.35 4.47
C ARG A 55 4.54 16.34 5.23
N ALA A 56 3.80 16.76 6.26
CA ALA A 56 2.90 15.86 7.00
C ALA A 56 1.82 15.29 6.09
N LYS A 57 1.26 16.11 5.18
CA LYS A 57 0.25 15.68 4.22
C LYS A 57 0.83 14.79 3.12
N GLU A 58 2.03 15.07 2.65
CA GLU A 58 2.76 14.21 1.72
C GLU A 58 3.09 12.85 2.35
N VAL A 59 3.55 12.85 3.60
CA VAL A 59 3.80 11.62 4.36
C VAL A 59 2.49 10.85 4.61
N GLU A 60 1.40 11.54 4.97
CA GLU A 60 0.07 10.89 5.15
C GLU A 60 -0.44 10.29 3.83
N ASN A 61 -0.28 11.00 2.71
CA ASN A 61 -0.66 10.50 1.39
C ASN A 61 0.23 9.34 0.94
N HIS A 62 1.52 9.40 1.24
CA HIS A 62 2.47 8.32 0.93
C HIS A 62 2.17 7.06 1.74
N ILE A 63 1.95 7.19 3.04
CA ILE A 63 1.62 6.09 3.96
C ILE A 63 0.27 5.42 3.60
N ASN A 64 -0.68 6.16 3.02
CA ASN A 64 -1.96 5.62 2.57
C ASN A 64 -1.97 5.29 1.08
N SER A 65 -0.81 5.29 0.41
CA SER A 65 -0.73 4.90 -0.99
C SER A 65 -0.79 3.38 -1.14
N GLU A 66 -1.34 2.91 -2.24
CA GLU A 66 -1.35 1.49 -2.63
C GLU A 66 0.07 0.92 -2.69
N HIS A 67 1.02 1.69 -3.21
CA HIS A 67 2.43 1.31 -3.23
C HIS A 67 3.01 1.06 -1.84
N TYR A 68 2.71 1.91 -0.86
CA TYR A 68 3.19 1.72 0.51
C TYR A 68 2.59 0.46 1.15
N GLU A 69 1.29 0.24 0.98
CA GLU A 69 0.61 -0.96 1.48
C GLU A 69 1.20 -2.25 0.86
N GLN A 70 1.51 -2.20 -0.43
CA GLN A 70 2.18 -3.31 -1.11
C GLN A 70 3.60 -3.56 -0.59
N VAL A 71 4.39 -2.53 -0.35
CA VAL A 71 5.74 -2.65 0.22
C VAL A 71 5.69 -3.27 1.62
N GLU A 72 4.74 -2.85 2.46
CA GLU A 72 4.55 -3.45 3.79
C GLU A 72 4.21 -4.95 3.66
N LEU A 73 3.32 -5.31 2.74
CA LEU A 73 2.94 -6.70 2.50
C LEU A 73 4.12 -7.57 2.05
N VAL A 74 4.86 -7.11 1.05
CA VAL A 74 6.03 -7.85 0.53
C VAL A 74 7.11 -8.04 1.59
N ASN A 75 7.37 -7.01 2.40
CA ASN A 75 8.33 -7.09 3.50
C ASN A 75 7.89 -8.09 4.56
N TRP A 76 6.61 -8.02 5.00
CA TRP A 76 6.05 -8.98 5.94
C TRP A 76 6.10 -10.40 5.38
N PHE A 77 5.70 -10.60 4.13
CA PHE A 77 5.65 -11.91 3.48
C PHE A 77 7.03 -12.56 3.44
N ARG A 78 8.04 -11.85 2.92
CA ARG A 78 9.42 -12.34 2.83
C ARG A 78 10.04 -12.66 4.17
N HIS A 79 9.58 -11.98 5.21
CA HIS A 79 10.03 -12.25 6.58
C HIS A 79 9.34 -13.50 7.16
N THR A 80 8.04 -13.63 6.91
CA THR A 80 7.23 -14.72 7.47
C THR A 80 7.44 -16.03 6.71
N TYR A 81 7.65 -15.96 5.39
CA TYR A 81 7.82 -17.09 4.48
C TYR A 81 9.11 -16.95 3.68
N PRO A 82 10.29 -17.05 4.32
CA PRO A 82 11.58 -16.76 3.65
C PRO A 82 11.93 -17.70 2.50
N ASP A 83 11.38 -18.90 2.50
CA ASP A 83 11.62 -19.92 1.48
C ASP A 83 10.57 -19.91 0.34
N VAL A 84 9.58 -19.00 0.41
CA VAL A 84 8.52 -18.87 -0.59
C VAL A 84 8.74 -17.61 -1.42
N LEU A 85 8.77 -17.75 -2.74
CA LEU A 85 8.98 -16.63 -3.64
C LEU A 85 7.70 -15.77 -3.75
N ILE A 86 7.83 -14.47 -3.50
CA ILE A 86 6.86 -13.46 -3.90
C ILE A 86 7.54 -12.42 -4.78
N TYR A 87 6.90 -12.05 -5.88
CA TYR A 87 7.40 -11.00 -6.76
C TYR A 87 6.27 -10.14 -7.33
N ALA A 88 6.63 -8.91 -7.66
CA ALA A 88 5.70 -7.98 -8.28
C ALA A 88 5.65 -8.17 -9.80
N VAL A 89 4.43 -8.06 -10.35
CA VAL A 89 4.21 -7.97 -11.79
C VAL A 89 4.18 -6.48 -12.17
N PRO A 90 5.08 -5.98 -13.02
CA PRO A 90 5.23 -4.55 -13.29
C PRO A 90 4.13 -4.03 -14.23
N ASN A 91 2.90 -3.88 -13.73
CA ASN A 91 1.75 -3.42 -14.51
C ASN A 91 1.39 -1.95 -14.32
N GLY A 92 1.87 -1.30 -13.27
CA GLY A 92 1.54 0.06 -12.89
C GLY A 92 2.57 1.10 -13.28
N GLY A 93 2.21 2.36 -13.11
CA GLY A 93 3.07 3.53 -13.21
C GLY A 93 2.63 4.52 -14.30
N ASN A 94 2.96 5.81 -14.08
CA ASN A 94 2.78 6.85 -15.09
C ASN A 94 3.75 6.61 -16.26
N ARG A 95 3.22 6.15 -17.37
CA ARG A 95 3.98 5.88 -18.60
C ARG A 95 3.49 6.77 -19.72
N SER A 96 4.39 7.13 -20.63
CA SER A 96 3.99 7.76 -21.88
C SER A 96 3.18 6.77 -22.74
N ILE A 97 2.34 7.27 -23.63
CA ILE A 97 1.56 6.44 -24.57
C ILE A 97 2.49 5.52 -25.38
N SER A 98 3.65 6.01 -25.78
CA SER A 98 4.62 5.22 -26.57
C SER A 98 5.23 4.08 -25.77
N GLU A 99 5.54 4.27 -24.49
CA GLU A 99 6.03 3.22 -23.59
C GLU A 99 4.94 2.19 -23.30
N ALA A 100 3.71 2.62 -23.05
CA ALA A 100 2.58 1.71 -22.84
C ALA A 100 2.33 0.82 -24.07
N ASN A 101 2.41 1.38 -25.28
CA ASN A 101 2.27 0.64 -26.52
C ASN A 101 3.43 -0.36 -26.71
N ALA A 102 4.68 0.05 -26.44
CA ALA A 102 5.84 -0.84 -26.55
C ALA A 102 5.70 -2.04 -25.59
N LEU A 103 5.36 -1.79 -24.34
CA LEU A 103 5.16 -2.84 -23.33
C LEU A 103 4.00 -3.77 -23.68
N SER A 104 2.91 -3.25 -24.25
CA SER A 104 1.82 -4.08 -24.74
C SER A 104 2.26 -5.02 -25.88
N LEU A 105 3.11 -4.53 -26.80
CA LEU A 105 3.71 -5.35 -27.85
C LEU A 105 4.69 -6.41 -27.30
N GLU A 106 5.33 -6.11 -26.18
CA GLU A 106 6.20 -7.04 -25.44
C GLU A 106 5.41 -8.08 -24.63
N GLY A 107 4.08 -7.95 -24.57
CA GLY A 107 3.20 -8.91 -23.88
C GLY A 107 2.78 -8.49 -22.49
N VAL A 108 3.00 -7.24 -22.08
CA VAL A 108 2.42 -6.71 -20.82
C VAL A 108 0.92 -6.59 -20.99
N VAL A 109 0.17 -7.21 -20.09
CA VAL A 109 -1.30 -7.22 -20.08
C VAL A 109 -1.80 -6.34 -18.94
N ALA A 110 -2.67 -5.38 -19.25
CA ALA A 110 -3.33 -4.56 -18.25
C ALA A 110 -4.25 -5.42 -17.38
N GLY A 111 -4.34 -5.09 -16.10
CA GLY A 111 -5.23 -5.79 -15.17
C GLY A 111 -4.67 -7.07 -14.54
N ILE A 112 -3.45 -7.49 -14.91
CA ILE A 112 -2.77 -8.57 -14.16
C ILE A 112 -2.54 -8.09 -12.70
N PRO A 113 -2.83 -8.94 -11.68
CA PRO A 113 -2.61 -8.55 -10.28
C PRO A 113 -1.17 -8.17 -9.95
N ASP A 114 -1.00 -7.32 -8.94
CA ASP A 114 0.27 -6.68 -8.59
C ASP A 114 1.37 -7.64 -8.16
N LEU A 115 1.00 -8.76 -7.49
CA LEU A 115 1.94 -9.71 -6.91
C LEU A 115 1.57 -11.14 -7.29
N HIS A 116 2.60 -11.99 -7.39
CA HIS A 116 2.43 -13.43 -7.62
C HIS A 116 3.31 -14.25 -6.68
N VAL A 117 2.74 -15.32 -6.15
CA VAL A 117 3.39 -16.35 -5.33
C VAL A 117 3.28 -17.69 -6.08
N PRO A 118 4.32 -18.09 -6.83
CA PRO A 118 4.27 -19.27 -7.72
C PRO A 118 3.96 -20.58 -7.00
N GLU A 119 4.57 -20.81 -5.83
CA GLU A 119 4.43 -22.04 -5.07
C GLU A 119 2.99 -22.32 -4.64
N TRP A 120 2.19 -21.27 -4.54
CA TRP A 120 0.79 -21.35 -4.12
C TRP A 120 -0.19 -21.09 -5.26
N ASP A 121 0.30 -20.83 -6.47
CA ASP A 121 -0.53 -20.38 -7.59
C ASP A 121 -1.41 -19.18 -7.23
N LEU A 122 -0.89 -18.30 -6.35
CA LEU A 122 -1.64 -17.20 -5.75
C LEU A 122 -1.25 -15.87 -6.40
N PHE A 123 -2.24 -15.18 -6.95
CA PHE A 123 -2.16 -13.80 -7.41
C PHE A 123 -2.79 -12.87 -6.39
N ILE A 124 -2.16 -11.73 -6.12
CA ILE A 124 -2.61 -10.77 -5.14
C ILE A 124 -2.70 -9.40 -5.79
N GLU A 125 -3.90 -8.83 -5.78
CA GLU A 125 -4.16 -7.46 -6.17
C GLU A 125 -4.20 -6.58 -4.93
N MET A 126 -3.41 -5.52 -4.91
CA MET A 126 -3.38 -4.59 -3.78
C MET A 126 -4.23 -3.37 -4.06
N LYS A 127 -4.99 -2.97 -3.06
CA LYS A 127 -5.76 -1.73 -3.07
C LYS A 127 -5.49 -0.92 -1.82
N ARG A 128 -5.43 0.41 -1.97
CA ARG A 128 -5.33 1.30 -0.81
C ARG A 128 -6.56 1.18 0.07
N THR A 129 -6.38 1.31 1.37
CA THR A 129 -7.43 1.19 2.39
C THR A 129 -8.61 2.16 2.19
N LYS A 130 -8.36 3.35 1.64
CA LYS A 130 -9.42 4.35 1.41
C LYS A 130 -9.61 4.61 -0.08
N GLY A 131 -10.76 4.21 -0.62
CA GLY A 131 -11.17 4.49 -1.99
C GLY A 131 -10.41 3.67 -3.04
N GLY A 132 -9.78 2.57 -2.64
CA GLY A 132 -9.28 1.57 -3.58
C GLY A 132 -10.43 0.79 -4.19
N VAL A 133 -10.46 0.69 -5.53
CA VAL A 133 -11.49 -0.04 -6.27
C VAL A 133 -10.79 -0.92 -7.30
N VAL A 134 -11.24 -2.16 -7.41
CA VAL A 134 -10.81 -3.06 -8.49
C VAL A 134 -11.40 -2.55 -9.80
N SER A 135 -10.56 -2.39 -10.83
CA SER A 135 -11.05 -1.99 -12.15
C SER A 135 -11.73 -3.16 -12.86
N TYR A 136 -12.49 -2.83 -13.91
CA TYR A 136 -13.13 -3.84 -14.74
C TYR A 136 -12.11 -4.81 -15.36
N GLU A 137 -11.00 -4.29 -15.86
CA GLU A 137 -9.91 -5.08 -16.46
C GLU A 137 -9.26 -6.02 -15.44
N GLN A 138 -9.05 -5.55 -14.20
CA GLN A 138 -8.51 -6.36 -13.11
C GLN A 138 -9.47 -7.50 -12.74
N ASP A 139 -10.76 -7.20 -12.65
CA ASP A 139 -11.78 -8.20 -12.35
C ASP A 139 -11.86 -9.26 -13.45
N GLU A 140 -11.86 -8.87 -14.73
CA GLU A 140 -11.84 -9.81 -15.86
C GLU A 140 -10.61 -10.72 -15.84
N ILE A 141 -9.43 -10.17 -15.60
CA ILE A 141 -8.19 -10.97 -15.54
C ILE A 141 -8.20 -11.92 -14.34
N MET A 142 -8.65 -11.47 -13.17
CA MET A 142 -8.74 -12.34 -11.98
C MET A 142 -9.76 -13.47 -12.20
N ASN A 143 -10.88 -13.19 -12.85
CA ASN A 143 -11.85 -14.21 -13.24
C ASN A 143 -11.25 -15.23 -14.22
N TYR A 144 -10.52 -14.77 -15.24
CA TYR A 144 -9.80 -15.63 -16.17
C TYR A 144 -8.77 -16.52 -15.45
N LEU A 145 -7.93 -15.93 -14.58
CA LEU A 145 -6.95 -16.68 -13.79
C LEU A 145 -7.60 -17.73 -12.91
N THR A 146 -8.74 -17.40 -12.31
CA THR A 146 -9.52 -18.34 -11.46
C THR A 146 -10.09 -19.48 -12.31
N MET A 147 -10.57 -19.22 -13.52
CA MET A 147 -11.00 -20.26 -14.45
C MET A 147 -9.82 -21.16 -14.89
N CYS A 148 -8.62 -20.66 -14.92
CA CYS A 148 -7.38 -21.42 -15.15
C CYS A 148 -6.90 -22.17 -13.89
N GLY A 149 -7.66 -22.19 -12.81
CA GLY A 149 -7.33 -22.90 -11.57
C GLY A 149 -6.38 -22.15 -10.64
N LYS A 150 -6.07 -20.89 -10.95
CA LYS A 150 -5.24 -20.03 -10.08
C LYS A 150 -6.06 -19.46 -8.94
N LYS A 151 -5.40 -19.04 -7.88
CA LYS A 151 -6.02 -18.35 -6.76
C LYS A 151 -5.81 -16.84 -6.92
N CYS A 152 -6.86 -16.06 -6.72
CA CYS A 152 -6.78 -14.61 -6.74
C CYS A 152 -7.30 -14.04 -5.43
N LEU A 153 -6.59 -13.05 -4.90
CA LEU A 153 -6.88 -12.37 -3.66
C LEU A 153 -6.81 -10.86 -3.89
N VAL A 154 -7.78 -10.12 -3.39
CA VAL A 154 -7.75 -8.66 -3.33
C VAL A 154 -7.49 -8.23 -1.89
N GLY A 155 -6.39 -7.54 -1.66
CA GLY A 155 -6.01 -6.96 -0.37
C GLY A 155 -6.35 -5.48 -0.31
N ILE A 156 -7.23 -5.09 0.62
CA ILE A 156 -7.58 -3.67 0.86
C ILE A 156 -6.70 -3.15 2.00
N GLY A 157 -5.50 -2.72 1.64
CA GLY A 157 -4.44 -2.39 2.57
C GLY A 157 -3.67 -3.61 3.06
N PHE A 158 -2.57 -3.35 3.76
CA PHE A 158 -1.66 -4.38 4.26
C PHE A 158 -2.33 -5.38 5.21
N GLU A 159 -3.09 -4.91 6.20
CA GLU A 159 -3.65 -5.79 7.23
C GLU A 159 -4.69 -6.77 6.66
N ASP A 160 -5.56 -6.30 5.75
CA ASP A 160 -6.56 -7.15 5.09
C ASP A 160 -5.89 -8.18 4.17
N ALA A 161 -4.89 -7.77 3.39
CA ALA A 161 -4.13 -8.67 2.53
C ALA A 161 -3.41 -9.76 3.35
N LYS A 162 -2.77 -9.38 4.44
CA LYS A 162 -2.10 -10.28 5.37
C LYS A 162 -3.07 -11.31 5.94
N GLU A 163 -4.19 -10.87 6.50
CA GLU A 163 -5.20 -11.76 7.09
C GLU A 163 -5.70 -12.79 6.06
N LYS A 164 -6.00 -12.35 4.84
CA LYS A 164 -6.46 -13.23 3.76
C LYS A 164 -5.40 -14.24 3.35
N ILE A 165 -4.13 -13.86 3.30
CA ILE A 165 -3.02 -14.78 3.01
C ILE A 165 -2.89 -15.81 4.14
N GLU A 166 -2.94 -15.40 5.40
CA GLU A 166 -2.87 -16.31 6.55
C GLU A 166 -4.04 -17.31 6.53
N GLN A 167 -5.26 -16.85 6.22
CA GLN A 167 -6.42 -17.73 6.03
C GLN A 167 -6.23 -18.69 4.87
N PHE A 168 -5.75 -18.21 3.72
CA PHE A 168 -5.48 -19.05 2.56
C PHE A 168 -4.48 -20.16 2.90
N ILE A 169 -3.38 -19.85 3.57
CA ILE A 169 -2.36 -20.83 3.96
C ILE A 169 -2.92 -21.85 4.93
N PHE A 170 -3.76 -21.43 5.87
CA PHE A 170 -4.45 -22.35 6.77
C PHE A 170 -5.27 -23.40 5.99
N TYR A 171 -5.98 -22.99 4.95
CA TYR A 171 -6.78 -23.90 4.12
C TYR A 171 -5.96 -24.84 3.24
N ILE A 172 -4.84 -24.42 2.67
CA ILE A 172 -4.03 -25.28 1.81
C ILE A 172 -3.18 -26.31 2.59
N ASN A 173 -3.04 -26.13 3.91
CA ASN A 173 -2.29 -27.04 4.79
C ASN A 173 -3.18 -28.06 5.52
N GLN A 174 -4.49 -28.10 5.24
CA GLN A 174 -5.42 -29.10 5.74
C GLN A 174 -5.56 -30.27 4.77
#